data_5bb49db2dafa1b827338460aa5566629
#
_entry.id   5bb49db2dafa1b827338460aa5566629
#
_cell.length_a   1.000
_cell.length_b   1.000
_cell.length_c   1.000
_cell.angle_alpha   90.00
_cell.angle_beta   90.00
_cell.angle_gamma   90.00
#
_symmetry.space_group_name_H-M   'P 1'
#
loop_
_entity.id
_entity.type
_entity.pdbx_description
1 polymer ?
#
loop_
_entity_poly.entity_id
_entity_poly.type
_entity_poly.pdbx_seq_one_letter_code
_entity_poly.pdbx_strand_id
1 'polypeptide(L)'
;MSINPYCSGDFVWSNYPQSENPTQPGPRHIGYVALTTSSDSVNAIFLAYTTSRPWPGPRPLGVYSIDADIAALMGQSRPFTLDLRRLAHVYVTAAWFPDFNSPSHGIVGQAPERLRREYESVMVTLARRYPDNIERLGPGARR
;
A
#
# COMPACT_ATOMS: atom_id res chain seq x y z
N MET A 1 23.65 8.31 2.60
CA MET A 1 22.90 7.18 2.00
C MET A 1 21.60 6.98 2.75
N SER A 2 20.50 6.99 2.06
CA SER A 2 19.22 6.76 2.73
C SER A 2 18.89 5.28 2.73
N ILE A 3 18.27 4.87 3.82
CA ILE A 3 17.89 3.48 4.02
C ILE A 3 16.37 3.40 3.96
N ASN A 4 15.87 2.49 3.14
CA ASN A 4 14.45 2.24 3.09
C ASN A 4 14.09 1.23 4.19
N PRO A 5 13.39 1.65 5.26
CA PRO A 5 13.03 0.75 6.34
C PRO A 5 11.85 -0.15 6.03
N TYR A 6 11.18 0.06 4.89
CA TYR A 6 9.93 -0.62 4.58
C TYR A 6 10.16 -1.86 3.73
N CYS A 7 9.42 -2.93 4.04
CA CYS A 7 9.46 -4.19 3.31
C CYS A 7 8.09 -4.50 2.75
N SER A 8 8.06 -5.22 1.62
CA SER A 8 6.80 -5.72 1.09
C SER A 8 6.04 -6.48 2.18
N GLY A 9 4.78 -6.15 2.33
CA GLY A 9 3.93 -6.75 3.36
C GLY A 9 3.72 -5.89 4.58
N ASP A 10 4.48 -4.80 4.73
CA ASP A 10 4.28 -3.88 5.86
C ASP A 10 3.02 -3.06 5.69
N PHE A 11 2.33 -2.81 6.80
CA PHE A 11 1.28 -1.79 6.89
C PHE A 11 1.88 -0.58 7.60
N VAL A 12 1.74 0.59 6.99
CA VAL A 12 2.47 1.79 7.47
C VAL A 12 1.60 3.03 7.38
N TRP A 13 1.72 3.92 8.36
CA TRP A 13 1.13 5.25 8.29
C TRP A 13 1.77 6.03 7.16
N SER A 14 0.95 6.55 6.27
CA SER A 14 1.39 7.32 5.11
C SER A 14 0.49 8.53 4.93
N ASN A 15 0.93 9.47 4.12
CA ASN A 15 0.09 10.56 3.63
C ASN A 15 -0.40 10.18 2.24
N TYR A 16 -1.31 9.20 2.20
CA TYR A 16 -1.75 8.55 0.98
C TYR A 16 -2.42 9.56 0.05
N PRO A 17 -2.00 9.63 -1.23
CA PRO A 17 -2.56 10.61 -2.15
C PRO A 17 -4.02 10.30 -2.48
N GLN A 18 -4.78 11.34 -2.75
CA GLN A 18 -6.18 11.23 -3.13
C GLN A 18 -6.34 11.34 -4.64
N SER A 19 -7.39 10.73 -5.16
CA SER A 19 -7.62 10.71 -6.62
C SER A 19 -7.76 12.11 -7.21
N GLU A 20 -8.33 13.06 -6.45
CA GLU A 20 -8.49 14.43 -6.92
C GLU A 20 -7.18 15.22 -6.90
N ASN A 21 -6.16 14.71 -6.20
CA ASN A 21 -4.87 15.39 -6.08
C ASN A 21 -3.76 14.34 -6.07
N PRO A 22 -3.62 13.59 -7.17
CA PRO A 22 -2.90 12.31 -7.16
C PRO A 22 -1.40 12.40 -6.96
N THR A 23 -0.79 13.56 -7.18
CA THR A 23 0.66 13.70 -7.06
C THR A 23 1.11 14.37 -5.77
N GLN A 24 0.17 14.68 -4.87
CA GLN A 24 0.45 15.38 -3.61
C GLN A 24 0.15 14.49 -2.42
N PRO A 25 0.89 14.65 -1.31
CA PRO A 25 0.54 13.92 -0.08
C PRO A 25 -0.88 14.26 0.37
N GLY A 26 -1.61 13.23 0.77
CA GLY A 26 -2.96 13.36 1.28
C GLY A 26 -3.02 13.26 2.79
N PRO A 27 -4.22 13.06 3.35
CA PRO A 27 -4.38 12.86 4.78
C PRO A 27 -3.70 11.57 5.25
N ARG A 28 -3.38 11.54 6.54
CA ARG A 28 -2.78 10.37 7.19
C ARG A 28 -3.66 9.14 7.01
N HIS A 29 -3.06 8.06 6.54
CA HIS A 29 -3.81 6.86 6.17
C HIS A 29 -2.87 5.65 6.17
N ILE A 30 -3.37 4.48 6.57
CA ILE A 30 -2.55 3.28 6.53
C ILE A 30 -2.48 2.78 5.07
N GLY A 31 -1.25 2.56 4.59
CA GLY A 31 -1.02 1.96 3.30
C GLY A 31 -0.34 0.60 3.45
N TYR A 32 -0.53 -0.25 2.47
CA TYR A 32 0.11 -1.56 2.41
C TYR A 32 1.30 -1.48 1.45
N VAL A 33 2.48 -1.84 1.93
CA VAL A 33 3.69 -1.83 1.09
C VAL A 33 3.61 -3.01 0.14
N ALA A 34 3.22 -2.73 -1.09
CA ALA A 34 2.97 -3.75 -2.10
C ALA A 34 4.26 -4.21 -2.76
N LEU A 35 5.16 -3.26 -3.00
CA LEU A 35 6.41 -3.56 -3.68
C LEU A 35 7.41 -2.48 -3.34
N THR A 36 8.64 -2.88 -3.05
CA THR A 36 9.74 -1.93 -2.92
C THR A 36 10.54 -1.94 -4.20
N THR A 37 10.92 -0.76 -4.67
CA THR A 37 11.80 -0.66 -5.83
C THR A 37 13.17 -0.25 -5.33
N SER A 38 14.20 -0.88 -5.86
CA SER A 38 15.56 -0.43 -5.62
C SER A 38 16.06 0.20 -6.89
N SER A 39 15.89 1.49 -6.95
CA SER A 39 16.47 2.28 -8.01
C SER A 39 17.76 2.88 -7.46
N ASP A 40 18.72 3.10 -8.32
CA ASP A 40 20.02 3.61 -7.92
C ASP A 40 19.94 4.97 -7.25
N SER A 41 19.01 5.79 -7.67
CA SER A 41 18.94 7.17 -7.22
C SER A 41 17.64 7.53 -6.54
N VAL A 42 16.63 6.66 -6.59
CA VAL A 42 15.31 6.97 -6.08
C VAL A 42 14.86 5.88 -5.12
N ASN A 43 14.64 6.28 -3.89
CA ASN A 43 14.11 5.38 -2.87
C ASN A 43 12.59 5.56 -2.86
N ALA A 44 11.91 4.62 -3.50
CA ALA A 44 10.47 4.71 -3.70
C ALA A 44 9.81 3.36 -3.47
N ILE A 45 8.54 3.39 -3.11
CA ILE A 45 7.76 2.17 -2.91
C ILE A 45 6.37 2.35 -3.48
N PHE A 46 5.71 1.22 -3.71
CA PHE A 46 4.31 1.19 -4.11
C PHE A 46 3.45 0.87 -2.89
N LEU A 47 2.48 1.74 -2.61
CA LEU A 47 1.52 1.56 -1.52
C LEU A 47 0.16 1.21 -2.10
N ALA A 48 -0.42 0.10 -1.64
CA ALA A 48 -1.79 -0.24 -1.95
C ALA A 48 -2.72 0.41 -0.94
N TYR A 49 -3.94 0.65 -1.36
CA TYR A 49 -4.94 1.36 -0.58
C TYR A 49 -5.65 0.43 0.41
N THR A 50 -5.90 0.94 1.60
CA THR A 50 -6.77 0.26 2.57
C THR A 50 -7.91 1.19 2.93
N THR A 51 -9.04 0.64 3.35
CA THR A 51 -10.16 1.43 3.82
C THR A 51 -10.96 0.62 4.85
N SER A 52 -11.53 1.33 5.83
CA SER A 52 -12.42 0.68 6.79
C SER A 52 -13.81 0.39 6.21
N ARG A 53 -14.11 0.91 5.02
CA ARG A 53 -15.39 0.69 4.38
C ARG A 53 -15.46 -0.71 3.79
N PRO A 54 -16.53 -1.46 4.08
CA PRO A 54 -16.70 -2.77 3.43
C PRO A 54 -16.95 -2.60 1.93
N TRP A 55 -16.52 -3.58 1.16
CA TRP A 55 -16.74 -3.56 -0.28
C TRP A 55 -18.18 -3.99 -0.56
N PRO A 56 -18.95 -3.19 -1.31
CA PRO A 56 -20.33 -3.56 -1.65
C PRO A 56 -20.35 -4.55 -2.80
N GLY A 57 -21.03 -5.69 -2.60
CA GLY A 57 -21.23 -6.67 -3.66
C GLY A 57 -20.02 -7.56 -3.93
N PRO A 58 -19.99 -8.19 -5.10
CA PRO A 58 -18.88 -9.09 -5.47
C PRO A 58 -17.57 -8.31 -5.58
N ARG A 59 -16.51 -8.94 -5.08
CA ARG A 59 -15.19 -8.30 -5.08
C ARG A 59 -14.47 -8.60 -6.40
N PRO A 60 -13.98 -7.58 -7.09
CA PRO A 60 -13.14 -7.81 -8.26
C PRO A 60 -11.77 -8.34 -7.84
N LEU A 61 -11.04 -8.87 -8.81
CA LEU A 61 -9.67 -9.32 -8.57
C LEU A 61 -8.84 -8.18 -8.00
N GLY A 62 -8.13 -8.44 -6.93
CA GLY A 62 -7.29 -7.45 -6.27
C GLY A 62 -7.94 -6.79 -5.06
N VAL A 63 -9.23 -7.01 -4.84
CA VAL A 63 -9.94 -6.46 -3.67
C VAL A 63 -10.16 -7.58 -2.66
N TYR A 64 -9.70 -7.36 -1.43
CA TYR A 64 -9.81 -8.32 -0.34
C TYR A 64 -10.58 -7.72 0.83
N SER A 65 -11.58 -8.45 1.31
CA SER A 65 -12.23 -8.13 2.58
C SER A 65 -11.49 -8.89 3.67
N ILE A 66 -10.83 -8.15 4.55
CA ILE A 66 -10.02 -8.74 5.62
C ILE A 66 -10.87 -8.73 6.89
N ASP A 67 -11.23 -9.93 7.38
CA ASP A 67 -12.04 -10.02 8.59
C ASP A 67 -11.20 -9.73 9.85
N ALA A 68 -11.89 -9.66 10.99
CA ALA A 68 -11.25 -9.26 12.24
C ALA A 68 -10.10 -10.19 12.64
N ASP A 69 -10.24 -11.48 12.40
CA ASP A 69 -9.20 -12.45 12.80
C ASP A 69 -7.94 -12.28 11.98
N ILE A 70 -8.09 -12.15 10.67
CA ILE A 70 -6.95 -11.95 9.79
C ILE A 70 -6.35 -10.55 10.01
N ALA A 71 -7.20 -9.53 10.21
CA ALA A 71 -6.72 -8.19 10.50
C ALA A 71 -5.84 -8.16 11.75
N ALA A 72 -6.22 -8.90 12.79
CA ALA A 72 -5.43 -8.98 14.00
C ALA A 72 -4.03 -9.54 13.73
N LEU A 73 -3.91 -10.52 12.83
CA LEU A 73 -2.61 -11.05 12.44
C LEU A 73 -1.75 -10.00 11.75
N MET A 74 -2.38 -9.01 11.15
CA MET A 74 -1.70 -7.93 10.44
C MET A 74 -1.48 -6.70 11.32
N GLY A 75 -1.73 -6.82 12.62
CA GLY A 75 -1.57 -5.70 13.56
C GLY A 75 -2.68 -4.67 13.49
N GLN A 76 -3.81 -5.01 12.87
CA GLN A 76 -4.94 -4.09 12.73
C GLN A 76 -6.04 -4.46 13.72
N SER A 77 -6.68 -3.45 14.30
CA SER A 77 -7.68 -3.67 15.35
C SER A 77 -9.08 -3.91 14.81
N ARG A 78 -9.30 -3.71 13.52
CA ARG A 78 -10.63 -3.80 12.91
C ARG A 78 -10.56 -4.46 11.53
N PRO A 79 -11.66 -5.07 11.07
CA PRO A 79 -11.72 -5.50 9.67
C PRO A 79 -11.49 -4.32 8.73
N PHE A 80 -10.96 -4.62 7.56
CA PHE A 80 -10.73 -3.58 6.56
C PHE A 80 -10.75 -4.19 5.18
N THR A 81 -10.79 -3.33 4.16
CA THR A 81 -10.69 -3.74 2.76
C THR A 81 -9.31 -3.34 2.26
N LEU A 82 -8.63 -4.27 1.59
CA LEU A 82 -7.36 -4.02 0.92
C LEU A 82 -7.63 -3.99 -0.58
N ASP A 83 -7.28 -2.89 -1.23
CA ASP A 83 -7.50 -2.72 -2.67
C ASP A 83 -6.16 -2.61 -3.39
N LEU A 84 -5.71 -3.72 -3.96
CA LEU A 84 -4.45 -3.78 -4.68
C LEU A 84 -4.51 -3.11 -6.06
N ARG A 85 -5.70 -2.68 -6.49
CA ARG A 85 -5.85 -1.99 -7.77
C ARG A 85 -5.57 -0.51 -7.66
N ARG A 86 -5.43 0.02 -6.43
CA ARG A 86 -5.14 1.43 -6.21
C ARG A 86 -3.74 1.50 -5.61
N LEU A 87 -2.78 1.91 -6.43
CA LEU A 87 -1.36 1.91 -6.09
C LEU A 87 -0.79 3.31 -6.15
N ALA A 88 -0.13 3.72 -5.07
CA ALA A 88 0.57 4.99 -5.01
C ALA A 88 2.07 4.72 -5.06
N HIS A 89 2.75 5.31 -6.03
CA HIS A 89 4.21 5.24 -6.15
C HIS A 89 4.78 6.48 -5.51
N VAL A 90 5.35 6.34 -4.31
CA VAL A 90 5.76 7.47 -3.47
C VAL A 90 7.20 7.33 -3.04
N TYR A 91 7.83 8.48 -2.75
CA TYR A 91 9.20 8.50 -2.26
C TYR A 91 9.24 8.22 -0.77
N VAL A 92 10.32 7.56 -0.32
CA VAL A 92 10.51 7.23 1.09
C VAL A 92 11.09 8.45 1.78
N THR A 93 10.21 9.37 2.13
CA THR A 93 10.54 10.64 2.80
C THR A 93 9.46 10.96 3.83
N ALA A 94 9.76 11.91 4.71
CA ALA A 94 8.80 12.34 5.73
C ALA A 94 7.58 13.01 5.12
N ALA A 95 7.67 13.54 3.90
CA ALA A 95 6.52 14.15 3.24
C ALA A 95 5.43 13.12 2.96
N TRP A 96 5.82 11.88 2.65
CA TRP A 96 4.88 10.80 2.34
C TRP A 96 4.64 9.87 3.52
N PHE A 97 5.58 9.81 4.47
CA PHE A 97 5.51 8.95 5.65
C PHE A 97 5.66 9.81 6.90
N PRO A 98 4.52 10.23 7.51
CA PRO A 98 4.57 11.21 8.60
C PRO A 98 5.36 10.72 9.82
N ASP A 99 5.45 9.39 10.00
CA ASP A 99 6.18 8.82 11.13
C ASP A 99 7.53 8.23 10.71
N PHE A 100 8.05 8.67 9.56
CA PHE A 100 9.31 8.14 9.04
C PHE A 100 10.45 8.22 10.04
N ASN A 101 10.52 9.31 10.80
CA ASN A 101 11.60 9.53 11.75
C ASN A 101 11.35 8.93 13.13
N SER A 102 10.22 8.25 13.34
CA SER A 102 9.97 7.57 14.60
C SER A 102 10.72 6.24 14.63
N PRO A 103 10.92 5.63 15.82
CA PRO A 103 11.62 4.35 15.91
C PRO A 103 10.98 3.24 15.09
N SER A 104 9.65 3.22 14.98
CA SER A 104 8.93 2.20 14.22
C SER A 104 8.77 2.57 12.74
N HIS A 105 9.17 3.78 12.36
CA HIS A 105 8.99 4.32 11.01
C HIS A 105 7.52 4.36 10.57
N GLY A 106 6.59 4.27 11.53
CA GLY A 106 5.16 4.23 11.25
C GLY A 106 4.62 2.87 10.87
N ILE A 107 5.44 1.82 10.95
CA ILE A 107 4.99 0.45 10.65
C ILE A 107 4.09 -0.01 11.78
N VAL A 108 2.88 -0.44 11.43
CA VAL A 108 1.86 -0.86 12.41
C VAL A 108 1.50 -2.32 12.33
N GLY A 109 2.02 -3.03 11.34
CA GLY A 109 1.77 -4.46 11.19
C GLY A 109 2.35 -5.00 9.91
N GLN A 110 2.16 -6.29 9.70
CA GLN A 110 2.70 -6.97 8.52
C GLN A 110 1.73 -8.06 8.09
N ALA A 111 1.62 -8.29 6.80
CA ALA A 111 0.87 -9.42 6.28
C ALA A 111 1.65 -10.71 6.56
N PRO A 112 0.96 -11.78 6.99
CA PRO A 112 1.60 -13.10 7.05
C PRO A 112 2.18 -13.48 5.68
N GLU A 113 3.26 -14.24 5.69
CA GLU A 113 3.99 -14.52 4.45
C GLU A 113 3.13 -15.14 3.37
N ARG A 114 2.23 -16.07 3.74
CA ARG A 114 1.35 -16.71 2.77
C ARG A 114 0.45 -15.70 2.06
N LEU A 115 -0.10 -14.75 2.82
CA LEU A 115 -0.97 -13.73 2.24
C LEU A 115 -0.16 -12.72 1.43
N ARG A 116 1.02 -12.36 1.90
CA ARG A 116 1.90 -11.47 1.17
C ARG A 116 2.20 -12.02 -0.22
N ARG A 117 2.49 -13.33 -0.30
CA ARG A 117 2.77 -14.00 -1.57
C ARG A 117 1.54 -14.01 -2.48
N GLU A 118 0.37 -14.24 -1.90
CA GLU A 118 -0.87 -14.20 -2.67
C GLU A 118 -1.09 -12.83 -3.26
N TYR A 119 -0.91 -11.78 -2.47
CA TYR A 119 -1.10 -10.41 -2.93
C TYR A 119 -0.12 -10.06 -4.05
N GLU A 120 1.14 -10.48 -3.92
CA GLU A 120 2.14 -10.25 -4.96
C GLU A 120 1.73 -10.93 -6.27
N SER A 121 1.25 -12.16 -6.19
CA SER A 121 0.81 -12.91 -7.35
C SER A 121 -0.36 -12.22 -8.05
N VAL A 122 -1.32 -11.73 -7.27
CA VAL A 122 -2.47 -11.02 -7.82
C VAL A 122 -2.04 -9.71 -8.47
N MET A 123 -1.10 -8.98 -7.86
CA MET A 123 -0.60 -7.75 -8.46
C MET A 123 0.10 -8.00 -9.79
N VAL A 124 0.85 -9.09 -9.90
CA VAL A 124 1.47 -9.46 -11.18
C VAL A 124 0.40 -9.74 -12.23
N THR A 125 -0.65 -10.47 -11.84
CA THR A 125 -1.75 -10.76 -12.76
C THR A 125 -2.46 -9.49 -13.22
N LEU A 126 -2.72 -8.57 -12.28
CA LEU A 126 -3.36 -7.29 -12.62
C LEU A 126 -2.48 -6.51 -13.61
N ALA A 127 -1.19 -6.42 -13.32
CA ALA A 127 -0.28 -5.64 -14.17
C ALA A 127 -0.17 -6.22 -15.58
N ARG A 128 -0.21 -7.54 -15.72
CA ARG A 128 -0.04 -8.20 -17.02
C ARG A 128 -1.32 -8.28 -17.82
N ARG A 129 -2.44 -8.58 -17.15
CA ARG A 129 -3.69 -8.89 -17.85
C ARG A 129 -4.71 -7.77 -17.79
N TYR A 130 -4.69 -6.98 -16.72
CA TYR A 130 -5.71 -5.97 -16.48
C TYR A 130 -5.10 -4.63 -16.05
N PRO A 131 -4.11 -4.12 -16.81
CA PRO A 131 -3.43 -2.90 -16.39
C PRO A 131 -4.36 -1.70 -16.29
N ASP A 132 -5.44 -1.67 -17.07
CA ASP A 132 -6.39 -0.57 -17.03
C ASP A 132 -7.25 -0.58 -15.78
N ASN A 133 -7.25 -1.68 -15.01
CA ASN A 133 -7.98 -1.76 -13.76
C ASN A 133 -7.19 -1.16 -12.60
N ILE A 134 -5.94 -0.76 -12.83
CA ILE A 134 -5.08 -0.22 -11.78
C ILE A 134 -5.14 1.30 -11.80
N GLU A 135 -5.58 1.90 -10.71
CA GLU A 135 -5.48 3.34 -10.51
C GLU A 135 -4.08 3.65 -9.97
N ARG A 136 -3.34 4.50 -10.66
CA ARG A 136 -1.98 4.85 -10.30
C ARG A 136 -1.93 6.26 -9.76
N LEU A 137 -1.36 6.40 -8.57
CA LEU A 137 -1.27 7.65 -7.82
C LEU A 137 0.19 7.91 -7.46
N GLY A 138 0.45 9.11 -6.93
CA GLY A 138 1.77 9.50 -6.47
C GLY A 138 2.63 10.13 -7.55
N PRO A 139 3.76 10.75 -7.16
CA PRO A 139 4.62 11.43 -8.12
C PRO A 139 5.27 10.49 -9.13
N GLY A 140 5.37 9.20 -8.80
CA GLY A 140 5.93 8.19 -9.71
C GLY A 140 4.92 7.56 -10.65
N ALA A 141 3.66 8.00 -10.64
CA ALA A 141 2.59 7.38 -11.43
C ALA A 141 2.62 7.77 -12.89
N ARG A 142 3.42 8.73 -13.27
CA ARG A 142 3.50 9.22 -14.62
C ARG A 142 4.00 8.17 -15.60
N ARG A 143 3.47 8.13 -16.78
CA ARG A 143 3.92 7.22 -17.84
C ARG A 143 5.22 7.68 -18.44
#